data_38950dd6da4e3362a2290c0853772620
#
_entry.id   38950dd6da4e3362a2290c0853772620
#
_cell.length_a   1.000
_cell.length_b   1.000
_cell.length_c   1.000
_cell.angle_alpha   90.00
_cell.angle_beta   90.00
_cell.angle_gamma   90.00
#
_symmetry.space_group_name_H-M   'P 1'
#
loop_
_entity.id
_entity.type
_entity.pdbx_description
1 polymer ?
#
loop_
_entity_poly.entity_id
_entity_poly.type
_entity_poly.pdbx_seq_one_letter_code
_entity_poly.pdbx_strand_id
1 'polypeptide(L)'
;HPPIPHSSTSRGLGDVYKRQLYNDDGSVKGVATGDMGVDADGKQKPSYESGFEFHAKYTVFAEGCRGHLGKEVVSRYSLDKDCDPQHYGIGIKEVWEIPAEQHDEGKVLHTAGYPMTGASYAASSGGFLYHMENNQVSLGLIVDLSYQNPHISPFDEFQKFKHHPMIKNIIGGGNRLSYGARALVKGGLNSLPEMSFPGGLLIGCDAGTLNAAKIKGSHTAMQSGILAADSIFAALASEPSVEKVTDFSKRFRESALHEELYKARNFSAGFHKFGFWLGSALSFIEQNIFFGRFPITLHDKSEDHCQLKPAAECSPIEYQKPDGEISFDKLSSVFLSNTNHAEDQPCHLLLKDSSVPI
;
A
#
# COMPACT_ATOMS: atom_id res chain seq x y z
N HIS A 1 -12.02 -25.54 -6.61
CA HIS A 1 -11.97 -24.09 -6.43
C HIS A 1 -11.29 -23.51 -7.65
N PRO A 2 -11.90 -22.56 -8.38
CA PRO A 2 -11.13 -21.83 -9.37
C PRO A 2 -9.92 -21.22 -8.65
N PRO A 3 -8.74 -21.25 -9.26
CA PRO A 3 -7.57 -20.68 -8.65
C PRO A 3 -7.90 -19.22 -8.32
N ILE A 4 -7.63 -18.82 -7.07
CA ILE A 4 -7.70 -17.40 -6.66
C ILE A 4 -6.89 -16.65 -7.72
N PRO A 5 -7.49 -15.69 -8.44
CA PRO A 5 -6.75 -15.00 -9.46
C PRO A 5 -5.51 -14.39 -8.81
N HIS A 6 -4.33 -14.77 -9.27
CA HIS A 6 -3.08 -14.16 -8.85
C HIS A 6 -2.97 -12.71 -9.32
N SER A 7 -4.10 -12.10 -9.57
CA SER A 7 -4.06 -10.74 -10.01
C SER A 7 -3.74 -9.87 -8.81
N SER A 8 -2.68 -9.15 -8.96
CA SER A 8 -2.47 -7.88 -8.26
C SER A 8 -3.65 -6.92 -8.42
N THR A 9 -4.67 -7.34 -9.10
CA THR A 9 -5.91 -6.62 -9.28
C THR A 9 -6.72 -6.79 -8.01
N SER A 10 -7.16 -5.71 -7.45
CA SER A 10 -8.11 -5.59 -6.33
C SER A 10 -9.38 -6.42 -6.49
N ARG A 11 -9.53 -7.03 -7.64
CA ARG A 11 -10.62 -7.85 -8.10
C ARG A 11 -10.95 -9.04 -7.22
N GLY A 12 -9.92 -9.65 -6.63
CA GLY A 12 -10.13 -10.92 -5.99
C GLY A 12 -10.53 -10.83 -4.53
N LEU A 13 -9.89 -9.94 -3.79
CA LEU A 13 -9.96 -10.01 -2.33
C LEU A 13 -11.30 -9.51 -1.78
N GLY A 14 -11.86 -8.46 -2.33
CA GLY A 14 -13.17 -7.96 -1.93
C GLY A 14 -14.32 -8.93 -2.28
N ASP A 15 -14.16 -9.66 -3.38
CA ASP A 15 -15.18 -10.61 -3.87
C ASP A 15 -14.98 -12.03 -3.31
N VAL A 16 -13.75 -12.39 -2.94
CA VAL A 16 -13.40 -13.73 -2.45
C VAL A 16 -13.72 -13.90 -0.96
N TYR A 17 -13.42 -12.87 -0.14
CA TYR A 17 -13.69 -12.92 1.29
C TYR A 17 -14.79 -11.94 1.63
N LYS A 18 -15.96 -12.44 1.97
CA LYS A 18 -17.15 -11.64 2.22
C LYS A 18 -17.24 -11.17 3.65
N ARG A 19 -16.76 -11.96 4.60
CA ARG A 19 -16.82 -11.65 6.03
C ARG A 19 -15.91 -12.54 6.87
N GLN A 20 -15.55 -12.06 8.05
CA GLN A 20 -15.00 -12.90 9.11
C GLN A 20 -16.13 -13.71 9.75
N LEU A 21 -15.74 -14.88 10.25
CA LEU A 21 -16.58 -15.73 11.08
C LEU A 21 -16.12 -15.62 12.53
N TYR A 22 -17.05 -15.52 13.45
CA TYR A 22 -16.76 -15.37 14.87
C TYR A 22 -17.36 -16.51 15.68
N ASN A 23 -16.67 -16.88 16.76
CA ASN A 23 -17.21 -17.73 17.82
C ASN A 23 -18.15 -16.93 18.72
N ASP A 24 -18.87 -17.60 19.62
CA ASP A 24 -19.80 -16.96 20.58
C ASP A 24 -19.07 -16.06 21.57
N ASP A 25 -17.81 -16.34 21.89
CA ASP A 25 -16.93 -15.51 22.72
C ASP A 25 -16.40 -14.28 21.99
N GLY A 26 -16.70 -14.13 20.71
CA GLY A 26 -16.27 -13.03 19.85
C GLY A 26 -14.90 -13.20 19.22
N SER A 27 -14.18 -14.29 19.45
CA SER A 27 -12.92 -14.59 18.75
C SER A 27 -13.15 -14.93 17.28
N VAL A 28 -12.16 -14.67 16.42
CA VAL A 28 -12.22 -15.05 15.00
C VAL A 28 -12.11 -16.57 14.89
N LYS A 29 -13.06 -17.19 14.19
CA LYS A 29 -13.05 -18.64 13.92
C LYS A 29 -12.71 -18.98 12.46
N GLY A 30 -12.61 -17.98 11.58
CA GLY A 30 -12.34 -18.18 10.17
C GLY A 30 -12.85 -17.07 9.28
N VAL A 31 -12.96 -17.35 7.99
CA VAL A 31 -13.46 -16.43 6.97
C VAL A 31 -14.45 -17.15 6.03
N ALA A 32 -15.39 -16.37 5.48
CA ALA A 32 -16.26 -16.83 4.42
C ALA A 32 -15.91 -16.13 3.10
N THR A 33 -15.88 -16.90 2.02
CA THR A 33 -15.76 -16.36 0.67
C THR A 33 -17.10 -15.85 0.16
N GLY A 34 -17.07 -14.97 -0.85
CA GLY A 34 -18.26 -14.53 -1.58
C GLY A 34 -18.74 -15.58 -2.59
N ASP A 35 -19.96 -15.43 -3.03
CA ASP A 35 -20.50 -16.21 -4.14
C ASP A 35 -19.80 -15.80 -5.45
N MET A 36 -19.55 -16.77 -6.32
CA MET A 36 -19.00 -16.57 -7.65
C MET A 36 -20.08 -16.72 -8.71
N GLY A 37 -19.84 -16.18 -9.93
CA GLY A 37 -20.80 -16.32 -11.03
C GLY A 37 -22.13 -15.58 -10.79
N VAL A 38 -22.07 -14.39 -10.22
CA VAL A 38 -23.21 -13.47 -10.12
C VAL A 38 -23.09 -12.35 -11.15
N ASP A 39 -24.20 -11.82 -11.62
CA ASP A 39 -24.26 -10.67 -12.54
C ASP A 39 -24.12 -9.33 -11.78
N ALA A 40 -24.21 -8.23 -12.51
CA ALA A 40 -24.11 -6.87 -11.95
C ALA A 40 -25.22 -6.58 -10.92
N ASP A 41 -26.37 -7.20 -11.03
CA ASP A 41 -27.52 -7.08 -10.12
C ASP A 41 -27.46 -8.07 -8.96
N GLY A 42 -26.44 -8.95 -8.90
CA GLY A 42 -26.30 -10.00 -7.90
C GLY A 42 -27.10 -11.27 -8.18
N LYS A 43 -27.67 -11.44 -9.38
CA LYS A 43 -28.42 -12.65 -9.78
C LYS A 43 -27.43 -13.74 -10.20
N GLN A 44 -27.82 -14.99 -9.92
CA GLN A 44 -27.02 -16.15 -10.28
C GLN A 44 -26.94 -16.37 -11.80
N LYS A 45 -25.75 -16.53 -12.32
CA LYS A 45 -25.46 -16.97 -13.68
C LYS A 45 -25.39 -18.50 -13.78
N PRO A 46 -25.37 -19.10 -14.97
CA PRO A 46 -25.14 -20.54 -15.13
C PRO A 46 -23.83 -21.05 -14.50
N SER A 47 -22.84 -20.16 -14.33
CA SER A 47 -21.55 -20.44 -13.65
C SER A 47 -21.56 -20.14 -12.16
N TYR A 48 -22.72 -20.04 -11.54
CA TYR A 48 -22.83 -19.74 -10.13
C TYR A 48 -22.24 -20.84 -9.25
N GLU A 49 -21.43 -20.41 -8.28
CA GLU A 49 -20.90 -21.25 -7.22
C GLU A 49 -21.05 -20.49 -5.88
N SER A 50 -21.64 -21.14 -4.90
CA SER A 50 -21.76 -20.54 -3.56
C SER A 50 -20.40 -20.41 -2.89
N GLY A 51 -20.24 -19.40 -2.05
CA GLY A 51 -19.07 -19.24 -1.21
C GLY A 51 -18.91 -20.35 -0.17
N PHE A 52 -17.73 -20.43 0.42
CA PHE A 52 -17.36 -21.42 1.44
C PHE A 52 -16.99 -20.75 2.75
N GLU A 53 -17.19 -21.45 3.85
CA GLU A 53 -16.63 -21.08 5.15
C GLU A 53 -15.33 -21.85 5.40
N PHE A 54 -14.26 -21.14 5.72
CA PHE A 54 -12.98 -21.71 6.14
C PHE A 54 -12.83 -21.50 7.65
N HIS A 55 -12.85 -22.57 8.40
CA HIS A 55 -12.68 -22.54 9.85
C HIS A 55 -11.24 -22.88 10.20
N ALA A 56 -10.67 -22.17 11.18
CA ALA A 56 -9.32 -22.38 11.65
C ALA A 56 -9.19 -22.02 13.13
N LYS A 57 -8.19 -22.58 13.81
CA LYS A 57 -7.86 -22.19 15.18
C LYS A 57 -7.33 -20.75 15.24
N TYR A 58 -6.56 -20.35 14.24
CA TYR A 58 -6.07 -18.97 14.05
C TYR A 58 -6.21 -18.56 12.60
N THR A 59 -6.60 -17.31 12.38
CA THR A 59 -6.68 -16.69 11.06
C THR A 59 -5.63 -15.59 10.95
N VAL A 60 -4.82 -15.63 9.89
CA VAL A 60 -3.80 -14.61 9.63
C VAL A 60 -4.27 -13.69 8.51
N PHE A 61 -4.40 -12.41 8.82
CA PHE A 61 -4.81 -11.39 7.86
C PHE A 61 -3.57 -10.77 7.24
N ALA A 62 -3.44 -10.92 5.94
CA ALA A 62 -2.30 -10.48 5.13
C ALA A 62 -2.75 -9.90 3.79
N GLU A 63 -3.86 -9.15 3.79
CA GLU A 63 -4.55 -8.66 2.60
C GLU A 63 -3.82 -7.50 1.91
N GLY A 64 -2.75 -7.01 2.53
CA GLY A 64 -1.95 -5.91 2.00
C GLY A 64 -2.43 -4.54 2.48
N CYS A 65 -2.16 -3.51 1.68
CA CYS A 65 -2.53 -2.16 2.05
C CYS A 65 -4.05 -2.02 2.17
N ARG A 66 -4.51 -1.72 3.37
CA ARG A 66 -5.92 -1.47 3.67
C ARG A 66 -6.82 -2.66 3.34
N GLY A 67 -6.46 -3.84 3.85
CA GLY A 67 -7.21 -5.07 3.71
C GLY A 67 -8.68 -4.91 4.10
N HIS A 68 -9.57 -5.56 3.36
CA HIS A 68 -11.01 -5.42 3.59
C HIS A 68 -11.41 -5.96 4.96
N LEU A 69 -11.01 -7.19 5.26
CA LEU A 69 -11.30 -7.83 6.54
C LEU A 69 -10.38 -7.30 7.65
N GLY A 70 -9.12 -6.96 7.32
CA GLY A 70 -8.18 -6.36 8.26
C GLY A 70 -8.74 -5.10 8.91
N LYS A 71 -9.38 -4.20 8.15
CA LYS A 71 -10.04 -3.00 8.69
C LYS A 71 -11.17 -3.35 9.68
N GLU A 72 -11.93 -4.38 9.40
CA GLU A 72 -13.03 -4.79 10.28
C GLU A 72 -12.50 -5.33 11.62
N VAL A 73 -11.45 -6.15 11.61
CA VAL A 73 -10.86 -6.64 12.87
C VAL A 73 -10.18 -5.53 13.66
N VAL A 74 -9.49 -4.58 12.99
CA VAL A 74 -8.93 -3.40 13.65
C VAL A 74 -10.02 -2.61 14.36
N SER A 75 -11.12 -2.31 13.68
CA SER A 75 -12.26 -1.59 14.26
C SER A 75 -12.94 -2.37 15.38
N ARG A 76 -13.20 -3.66 15.18
CA ARG A 76 -13.92 -4.50 16.14
C ARG A 76 -13.20 -4.63 17.48
N TYR A 77 -11.89 -4.82 17.44
CA TYR A 77 -11.07 -5.01 18.65
C TYR A 77 -10.38 -3.71 19.09
N SER A 78 -10.62 -2.57 18.41
CA SER A 78 -9.97 -1.29 18.69
C SER A 78 -8.44 -1.40 18.74
N LEU A 79 -7.86 -2.11 17.77
CA LEU A 79 -6.43 -2.46 17.78
C LEU A 79 -5.52 -1.24 17.57
N ASP A 80 -6.03 -0.16 17.00
CA ASP A 80 -5.31 1.08 16.65
C ASP A 80 -5.49 2.23 17.66
N LYS A 81 -6.19 2.01 18.78
CA LYS A 81 -6.56 3.07 19.75
C LYS A 81 -5.38 3.84 20.32
N ASP A 82 -4.23 3.19 20.46
CA ASP A 82 -3.01 3.75 21.08
C ASP A 82 -1.94 4.13 20.04
N CYS A 83 -2.27 4.09 18.74
CA CYS A 83 -1.37 4.37 17.63
C CYS A 83 -1.56 5.76 17.03
N ASP A 84 -0.62 6.17 16.19
CA ASP A 84 -0.85 7.25 15.24
C ASP A 84 -1.73 6.74 14.09
N PRO A 85 -2.54 7.58 13.44
CA PRO A 85 -3.27 7.20 12.25
C PRO A 85 -2.35 6.59 11.20
N GLN A 86 -2.86 5.61 10.43
CA GLN A 86 -2.11 5.05 9.32
C GLN A 86 -2.06 6.06 8.16
N HIS A 87 -0.90 6.22 7.56
CA HIS A 87 -0.68 7.03 6.38
C HIS A 87 -0.55 6.17 5.13
N TYR A 88 -0.98 6.72 4.01
CA TYR A 88 -1.03 6.00 2.75
C TYR A 88 -0.35 6.77 1.63
N GLY A 89 0.14 6.04 0.65
CA GLY A 89 0.60 6.56 -0.62
C GLY A 89 0.03 5.76 -1.77
N ILE A 90 0.00 6.33 -2.97
CA ILE A 90 -0.24 5.60 -4.20
C ILE A 90 1.07 5.46 -4.96
N GLY A 91 1.46 4.23 -5.26
CA GLY A 91 2.59 3.95 -6.14
C GLY A 91 2.07 3.63 -7.54
N ILE A 92 2.58 4.36 -8.52
CA ILE A 92 2.31 4.12 -9.95
C ILE A 92 3.62 3.72 -10.60
N LYS A 93 3.60 2.68 -11.41
CA LYS A 93 4.80 2.11 -12.00
C LYS A 93 4.56 1.63 -13.43
N GLU A 94 5.60 1.73 -14.24
CA GLU A 94 5.67 1.16 -15.58
C GLU A 94 6.95 0.34 -15.74
N VAL A 95 6.91 -0.63 -16.65
CA VAL A 95 8.09 -1.32 -17.15
C VAL A 95 8.27 -0.94 -18.61
N TRP A 96 9.49 -0.58 -18.96
CA TRP A 96 9.88 -0.17 -20.29
C TRP A 96 11.01 -1.06 -20.82
N GLU A 97 10.98 -1.41 -22.09
CA GLU A 97 12.13 -1.88 -22.83
C GLU A 97 12.80 -0.69 -23.49
N ILE A 98 14.09 -0.49 -23.25
CA ILE A 98 14.83 0.68 -23.69
C ILE A 98 15.99 0.29 -24.64
N PRO A 99 16.49 1.23 -25.47
CA PRO A 99 17.67 1.00 -26.26
C PRO A 99 18.86 0.52 -25.43
N ALA A 100 19.62 -0.47 -25.95
CA ALA A 100 20.72 -1.10 -25.21
C ALA A 100 21.81 -0.10 -24.79
N GLU A 101 22.04 0.93 -25.58
CA GLU A 101 23.03 1.99 -25.30
C GLU A 101 22.63 2.91 -24.14
N GLN A 102 21.35 2.90 -23.74
CA GLN A 102 20.83 3.65 -22.59
C GLN A 102 20.71 2.77 -21.34
N HIS A 103 20.93 1.46 -21.48
CA HIS A 103 20.79 0.50 -20.41
C HIS A 103 22.07 0.32 -19.60
N ASP A 104 21.93 0.21 -18.28
CA ASP A 104 23.01 0.05 -17.30
C ASP A 104 22.55 -0.95 -16.24
N GLU A 105 22.62 -2.25 -16.57
CA GLU A 105 22.07 -3.35 -15.76
C GLU A 105 22.50 -3.27 -14.29
N GLY A 106 21.55 -3.41 -13.39
CA GLY A 106 21.75 -3.33 -11.94
C GLY A 106 21.79 -1.91 -11.38
N LYS A 107 21.77 -0.88 -12.22
CA LYS A 107 21.71 0.51 -11.76
C LYS A 107 20.35 0.81 -11.12
N VAL A 108 20.43 1.45 -9.96
CA VAL A 108 19.28 1.85 -9.14
C VAL A 108 19.32 3.35 -8.92
N LEU A 109 18.23 4.02 -9.28
CA LEU A 109 18.03 5.44 -9.00
C LEU A 109 16.83 5.62 -8.09
N HIS A 110 16.98 6.43 -7.04
CA HIS A 110 15.87 6.93 -6.24
C HIS A 110 15.86 8.46 -6.34
N THR A 111 14.65 9.01 -6.44
CA THR A 111 14.43 10.46 -6.50
C THR A 111 13.49 10.88 -5.39
N ALA A 112 13.55 12.14 -4.98
CA ALA A 112 12.65 12.70 -3.99
C ALA A 112 12.21 14.11 -4.43
N GLY A 113 10.96 14.43 -4.13
CA GLY A 113 10.38 15.75 -4.30
C GLY A 113 9.74 15.98 -5.66
N TYR A 114 10.51 16.00 -6.74
CA TYR A 114 9.93 16.24 -8.07
C TYR A 114 9.00 15.07 -8.49
N PRO A 115 7.82 15.38 -9.07
CA PRO A 115 7.32 16.68 -9.52
C PRO A 115 6.58 17.52 -8.46
N MET A 116 6.48 17.05 -7.22
CA MET A 116 5.62 17.61 -6.18
C MET A 116 6.38 18.43 -5.12
N THR A 117 7.35 19.25 -5.54
CA THR A 117 8.19 20.04 -4.63
C THR A 117 7.64 21.43 -4.26
N GLY A 118 6.58 21.88 -4.92
CA GLY A 118 5.99 23.20 -4.69
C GLY A 118 5.13 23.29 -3.45
N ALA A 119 5.02 24.50 -2.88
CA ALA A 119 4.14 24.76 -1.73
C ALA A 119 2.66 24.38 -1.97
N SER A 120 2.24 24.39 -3.24
CA SER A 120 0.87 24.02 -3.63
C SER A 120 0.54 22.54 -3.41
N TYR A 121 1.53 21.69 -3.26
CA TYR A 121 1.31 20.25 -3.12
C TYR A 121 1.10 19.83 -1.67
N ALA A 122 1.82 20.44 -0.73
CA ALA A 122 1.79 20.11 0.71
C ALA A 122 1.83 18.59 0.99
N ALA A 123 2.48 17.85 0.11
CA ALA A 123 2.64 16.41 0.17
C ALA A 123 4.00 16.02 -0.37
N SER A 124 4.47 14.85 -0.02
CA SER A 124 5.74 14.33 -0.51
C SER A 124 5.53 13.36 -1.67
N SER A 125 6.54 13.27 -2.53
CA SER A 125 6.64 12.24 -3.55
C SER A 125 8.07 11.73 -3.66
N GLY A 126 8.20 10.52 -4.11
CA GLY A 126 9.49 9.91 -4.40
C GLY A 126 9.37 8.95 -5.57
N GLY A 127 10.37 8.94 -6.43
CA GLY A 127 10.43 8.08 -7.58
C GLY A 127 11.55 7.06 -7.49
N PHE A 128 11.46 6.06 -8.33
CA PHE A 128 12.50 5.08 -8.53
C PHE A 128 12.64 4.74 -10.01
N LEU A 129 13.84 4.34 -10.40
CA LEU A 129 14.12 3.73 -11.70
C LEU A 129 15.17 2.64 -11.50
N TYR A 130 14.84 1.42 -11.91
CA TYR A 130 15.70 0.25 -11.78
C TYR A 130 15.99 -0.35 -13.15
N HIS A 131 17.26 -0.44 -13.52
CA HIS A 131 17.68 -1.17 -14.71
C HIS A 131 17.72 -2.67 -14.39
N MET A 132 16.82 -3.39 -15.01
CA MET A 132 16.63 -4.84 -14.84
C MET A 132 17.33 -5.58 -15.96
N GLU A 133 17.21 -6.89 -16.00
CA GLU A 133 17.68 -7.73 -17.11
C GLU A 133 16.96 -7.38 -18.44
N ASN A 134 17.54 -7.81 -19.57
CA ASN A 134 16.93 -7.74 -20.91
C ASN A 134 16.59 -6.31 -21.39
N ASN A 135 17.46 -5.34 -21.13
CA ASN A 135 17.24 -3.92 -21.48
C ASN A 135 15.93 -3.34 -20.92
N GLN A 136 15.44 -3.89 -19.83
CA GLN A 136 14.23 -3.38 -19.19
C GLN A 136 14.55 -2.43 -18.05
N VAL A 137 13.71 -1.42 -17.90
CA VAL A 137 13.71 -0.55 -16.73
C VAL A 137 12.33 -0.55 -16.08
N SER A 138 12.32 -0.63 -14.76
CA SER A 138 11.12 -0.39 -13.96
C SER A 138 11.20 1.00 -13.37
N LEU A 139 10.27 1.87 -13.72
CA LEU A 139 10.20 3.21 -13.13
C LEU A 139 8.84 3.42 -12.46
N GLY A 140 8.83 4.23 -11.41
CA GLY A 140 7.61 4.56 -10.70
C GLY A 140 7.71 5.82 -9.87
N LEU A 141 6.56 6.31 -9.47
CA LEU A 141 6.38 7.45 -8.58
C LEU A 141 5.43 7.05 -7.45
N ILE A 142 5.82 7.37 -6.23
CA ILE A 142 4.96 7.26 -5.06
C ILE A 142 4.50 8.66 -4.69
N VAL A 143 3.19 8.83 -4.53
CA VAL A 143 2.55 10.07 -4.12
C VAL A 143 1.87 9.85 -2.79
N ASP A 144 2.16 10.69 -1.80
CA ASP A 144 1.46 10.68 -0.52
C ASP A 144 0.00 11.10 -0.70
N LEU A 145 -0.91 10.39 -0.03
CA LEU A 145 -2.34 10.69 -0.10
C LEU A 145 -2.79 11.75 0.92
N SER A 146 -1.85 12.35 1.66
CA SER A 146 -2.10 13.48 2.56
C SER A 146 -2.08 14.85 1.87
N TYR A 147 -2.11 14.91 0.54
CA TYR A 147 -2.09 16.17 -0.19
C TYR A 147 -3.36 17.01 0.08
N GLN A 148 -3.17 18.35 0.08
CA GLN A 148 -4.23 19.29 0.41
C GLN A 148 -5.04 19.76 -0.81
N ASN A 149 -4.43 19.78 -1.99
CA ASN A 149 -5.06 20.28 -3.21
C ASN A 149 -5.79 19.15 -3.95
N PRO A 150 -7.13 19.15 -4.03
CA PRO A 150 -7.92 18.11 -4.70
C PRO A 150 -7.72 18.06 -6.23
N HIS A 151 -7.10 19.09 -6.83
CA HIS A 151 -6.76 19.09 -8.26
C HIS A 151 -5.51 18.26 -8.58
N ILE A 152 -4.81 17.70 -7.60
CA ILE A 152 -3.70 16.79 -7.83
C ILE A 152 -4.23 15.47 -8.39
N SER A 153 -3.67 15.08 -9.54
CA SER A 153 -3.87 13.77 -10.14
C SER A 153 -2.56 12.98 -10.03
N PRO A 154 -2.47 11.98 -9.14
CA PRO A 154 -1.26 11.15 -9.03
C PRO A 154 -0.82 10.53 -10.35
N PHE A 155 -1.78 10.15 -11.20
CA PHE A 155 -1.49 9.64 -12.54
C PHE A 155 -0.78 10.67 -13.42
N ASP A 156 -1.30 11.91 -13.46
CA ASP A 156 -0.74 12.96 -14.31
C ASP A 156 0.59 13.47 -13.74
N GLU A 157 0.77 13.47 -12.41
CA GLU A 157 2.07 13.73 -11.79
C GLU A 157 3.11 12.66 -12.19
N PHE A 158 2.71 11.40 -12.32
CA PHE A 158 3.60 10.36 -12.85
C PHE A 158 3.93 10.58 -14.32
N GLN A 159 2.97 11.03 -15.15
CA GLN A 159 3.27 11.39 -16.53
C GLN A 159 4.27 12.55 -16.59
N LYS A 160 4.08 13.59 -15.77
CA LYS A 160 5.01 14.73 -15.64
C LYS A 160 6.41 14.29 -15.14
N PHE A 161 6.48 13.33 -14.20
CA PHE A 161 7.73 12.75 -13.72
C PHE A 161 8.60 12.19 -14.86
N LYS A 162 7.98 11.53 -15.82
CA LYS A 162 8.69 10.94 -16.98
C LYS A 162 9.34 11.97 -17.88
N HIS A 163 8.82 13.18 -17.91
CA HIS A 163 9.41 14.31 -18.68
C HIS A 163 10.61 14.97 -18.00
N HIS A 164 10.97 14.56 -16.78
CA HIS A 164 12.22 15.03 -16.18
C HIS A 164 13.41 14.65 -17.09
N PRO A 165 14.33 15.58 -17.45
CA PRO A 165 15.38 15.31 -18.43
C PRO A 165 16.17 14.02 -18.18
N MET A 166 16.51 13.72 -16.92
CA MET A 166 17.22 12.52 -16.54
C MET A 166 16.41 11.24 -16.86
N ILE A 167 15.11 11.22 -16.56
CA ILE A 167 14.24 10.07 -16.81
C ILE A 167 13.99 9.94 -18.31
N LYS A 168 13.63 11.06 -18.98
CA LYS A 168 13.38 11.10 -20.41
C LYS A 168 14.56 10.58 -21.24
N ASN A 169 15.78 10.92 -20.85
CA ASN A 169 16.98 10.43 -21.54
C ASN A 169 17.19 8.93 -21.40
N ILE A 170 16.66 8.30 -20.33
CA ILE A 170 16.79 6.87 -20.13
C ILE A 170 15.69 6.09 -20.89
N ILE A 171 14.44 6.58 -20.88
CA ILE A 171 13.32 5.85 -21.49
C ILE A 171 12.99 6.29 -22.91
N GLY A 172 13.61 7.37 -23.40
CA GLY A 172 13.38 7.89 -24.75
C GLY A 172 13.74 6.88 -25.83
N GLY A 173 12.88 6.71 -26.84
CA GLY A 173 13.03 5.68 -27.86
C GLY A 173 12.67 4.26 -27.40
N GLY A 174 12.29 4.06 -26.15
CA GLY A 174 11.87 2.77 -25.60
C GLY A 174 10.39 2.49 -25.81
N ASN A 175 9.98 1.26 -25.49
CA ASN A 175 8.61 0.78 -25.54
C ASN A 175 8.08 0.48 -24.15
N ARG A 176 6.90 1.01 -23.82
CA ARG A 176 6.20 0.72 -22.57
C ARG A 176 5.58 -0.68 -22.62
N LEU A 177 5.99 -1.57 -21.71
CA LEU A 177 5.56 -2.97 -21.68
C LEU A 177 4.39 -3.21 -20.73
N SER A 178 4.40 -2.57 -19.57
CA SER A 178 3.36 -2.78 -18.56
C SER A 178 3.14 -1.53 -17.70
N TYR A 179 1.99 -1.48 -17.05
CA TYR A 179 1.58 -0.43 -16.12
C TYR A 179 0.93 -1.05 -14.88
N GLY A 180 1.08 -0.41 -13.73
CA GLY A 180 0.37 -0.79 -12.52
C GLY A 180 0.32 0.35 -11.52
N ALA A 181 -0.73 0.37 -10.71
CA ALA A 181 -0.87 1.28 -9.59
C ALA A 181 -1.34 0.51 -8.35
N ARG A 182 -0.79 0.88 -7.20
CA ARG A 182 -1.16 0.25 -5.94
C ARG A 182 -1.00 1.21 -4.76
N ALA A 183 -1.96 1.14 -3.84
CA ALA A 183 -1.84 1.82 -2.56
C ALA A 183 -0.76 1.16 -1.69
N LEU A 184 -0.11 1.95 -0.87
CA LEU A 184 0.94 1.57 0.07
C LEU A 184 0.61 2.12 1.45
N VAL A 185 0.97 1.39 2.50
CA VAL A 185 1.01 1.92 3.86
C VAL A 185 2.35 2.60 4.10
N LYS A 186 2.38 3.69 4.87
CA LYS A 186 3.63 4.41 5.15
C LYS A 186 3.71 5.04 6.54
N GLY A 187 2.76 4.76 7.43
CA GLY A 187 2.77 5.28 8.81
C GLY A 187 3.95 4.76 9.65
N GLY A 188 4.48 3.59 9.32
CA GLY A 188 5.63 3.00 10.02
C GLY A 188 5.28 2.54 11.44
N LEU A 189 6.30 2.43 12.30
CA LEU A 189 6.18 1.83 13.63
C LEU A 189 5.09 2.47 14.49
N ASN A 190 4.97 3.79 14.45
CA ASN A 190 4.03 4.52 15.32
C ASN A 190 2.55 4.30 14.94
N SER A 191 2.29 3.81 13.73
CA SER A 191 0.95 3.52 13.21
C SER A 191 0.62 2.02 13.18
N LEU A 192 1.49 1.17 13.75
CA LEU A 192 1.20 -0.26 13.83
C LEU A 192 0.13 -0.52 14.88
N PRO A 193 -0.98 -1.19 14.54
CA PRO A 193 -1.99 -1.61 15.49
C PRO A 193 -1.45 -2.74 16.38
N GLU A 194 -2.19 -3.07 17.43
CA GLU A 194 -1.97 -4.36 18.11
C GLU A 194 -2.19 -5.48 17.10
N MET A 195 -1.13 -6.20 16.74
CA MET A 195 -1.17 -7.18 15.65
C MET A 195 -1.73 -8.54 16.06
N SER A 196 -1.94 -8.79 17.35
CA SER A 196 -2.50 -10.05 17.87
C SER A 196 -3.84 -9.78 18.54
N PHE A 197 -4.86 -10.55 18.18
CA PHE A 197 -6.22 -10.43 18.71
C PHE A 197 -6.84 -11.84 18.87
N PRO A 198 -7.97 -12.00 19.54
CA PRO A 198 -8.60 -13.31 19.74
C PRO A 198 -8.88 -14.03 18.42
N GLY A 199 -8.28 -15.20 18.24
CA GLY A 199 -8.42 -16.03 17.04
C GLY A 199 -7.60 -15.59 15.83
N GLY A 200 -6.70 -14.57 15.93
CA GLY A 200 -5.97 -14.16 14.75
C GLY A 200 -4.80 -13.20 14.93
N LEU A 201 -4.16 -12.92 13.80
CA LEU A 201 -3.03 -12.01 13.66
C LEU A 201 -3.17 -11.14 12.41
N LEU A 202 -2.70 -9.88 12.50
CA LEU A 202 -2.43 -8.99 11.37
C LEU A 202 -0.94 -9.02 11.04
N ILE A 203 -0.58 -9.14 9.77
CA ILE A 203 0.82 -9.15 9.31
C ILE A 203 1.04 -8.33 8.03
N GLY A 204 2.30 -8.10 7.71
CA GLY A 204 2.68 -7.41 6.47
C GLY A 204 2.11 -6.01 6.36
N CYS A 205 1.77 -5.61 5.13
CA CYS A 205 1.18 -4.30 4.87
C CYS A 205 -0.26 -4.15 5.39
N ASP A 206 -0.92 -5.24 5.75
CA ASP A 206 -2.23 -5.20 6.42
C ASP A 206 -2.10 -4.65 7.84
N ALA A 207 -1.02 -5.01 8.54
CA ALA A 207 -0.63 -4.39 9.80
C ALA A 207 0.10 -3.03 9.61
N GLY A 208 0.74 -2.80 8.47
CA GLY A 208 1.50 -1.58 8.20
C GLY A 208 3.02 -1.71 8.36
N THR A 209 3.60 -2.90 8.17
CA THR A 209 5.04 -3.14 8.42
C THR A 209 5.98 -2.61 7.33
N LEU A 210 5.50 -1.90 6.32
CA LEU A 210 6.35 -1.33 5.28
C LEU A 210 7.36 -0.32 5.87
N ASN A 211 8.64 -0.44 5.49
CA ASN A 211 9.65 0.57 5.81
C ASN A 211 9.55 1.73 4.81
N ALA A 212 8.92 2.83 5.23
CA ALA A 212 8.69 4.00 4.40
C ALA A 212 9.98 4.69 3.95
N ALA A 213 11.01 4.74 4.79
CA ALA A 213 12.30 5.35 4.45
C ALA A 213 13.04 4.62 3.33
N LYS A 214 12.90 3.30 3.26
CA LYS A 214 13.48 2.46 2.20
C LYS A 214 12.53 2.29 1.00
N ILE A 215 11.25 2.60 1.16
CA ILE A 215 10.19 2.29 0.19
C ILE A 215 10.16 0.77 -0.09
N LYS A 216 10.35 -0.04 0.93
CA LYS A 216 10.43 -1.51 0.83
C LYS A 216 9.55 -2.16 1.88
N GLY A 217 8.72 -3.09 1.43
CA GLY A 217 7.77 -3.81 2.27
C GLY A 217 7.83 -5.33 2.16
N SER A 218 8.42 -5.89 1.10
CA SER A 218 8.40 -7.33 0.87
C SER A 218 9.15 -8.11 1.98
N HIS A 219 10.35 -7.68 2.32
CA HIS A 219 11.16 -8.33 3.36
C HIS A 219 10.51 -8.19 4.75
N THR A 220 9.94 -7.02 5.07
CA THR A 220 9.25 -6.79 6.34
C THR A 220 7.96 -7.60 6.45
N ALA A 221 7.21 -7.74 5.35
CA ALA A 221 6.04 -8.60 5.29
C ALA A 221 6.42 -10.08 5.51
N MET A 222 7.46 -10.57 4.82
CA MET A 222 7.96 -11.94 5.00
C MET A 222 8.43 -12.19 6.42
N GLN A 223 9.18 -11.27 7.03
CA GLN A 223 9.64 -11.39 8.41
C GLN A 223 8.47 -11.43 9.40
N SER A 224 7.45 -10.59 9.20
CA SER A 224 6.24 -10.62 10.04
C SER A 224 5.48 -11.94 9.90
N GLY A 225 5.45 -12.52 8.69
CA GLY A 225 4.87 -13.83 8.43
C GLY A 225 5.61 -14.98 9.13
N ILE A 226 6.95 -14.95 9.12
CA ILE A 226 7.78 -15.92 9.85
C ILE A 226 7.51 -15.85 11.35
N LEU A 227 7.56 -14.64 11.93
CA LEU A 227 7.25 -14.42 13.34
C LEU A 227 5.84 -14.91 13.72
N ALA A 228 4.86 -14.70 12.85
CA ALA A 228 3.50 -15.16 13.06
C ALA A 228 3.42 -16.70 13.03
N ALA A 229 4.07 -17.33 12.07
CA ALA A 229 4.09 -18.79 11.94
C ALA A 229 4.71 -19.45 13.17
N ASP A 230 5.86 -18.96 13.63
CA ASP A 230 6.54 -19.47 14.82
C ASP A 230 5.70 -19.29 16.08
N SER A 231 5.01 -18.15 16.22
CA SER A 231 4.17 -17.86 17.37
C SER A 231 2.90 -18.72 17.39
N ILE A 232 2.27 -18.89 16.23
CA ILE A 232 1.09 -19.79 16.08
C ILE A 232 1.48 -21.24 16.34
N PHE A 233 2.63 -21.70 15.83
CA PHE A 233 3.11 -23.04 16.06
C PHE A 233 3.31 -23.31 17.56
N ALA A 234 3.93 -22.37 18.27
CA ALA A 234 4.11 -22.47 19.71
C ALA A 234 2.76 -22.47 20.46
N ALA A 235 1.82 -21.62 20.05
CA ALA A 235 0.47 -21.57 20.65
C ALA A 235 -0.32 -22.88 20.42
N LEU A 236 -0.21 -23.46 19.23
CA LEU A 236 -0.87 -24.74 18.90
C LEU A 236 -0.29 -25.94 19.67
N ALA A 237 0.97 -25.87 20.05
CA ALA A 237 1.62 -26.90 20.85
C ALA A 237 1.31 -26.78 22.35
N SER A 238 0.72 -25.68 22.80
CA SER A 238 0.34 -25.44 24.19
C SER A 238 -1.04 -26.05 24.49
N GLU A 239 -1.19 -26.68 25.66
CA GLU A 239 -2.51 -27.13 26.16
C GLU A 239 -2.85 -26.33 27.43
N PRO A 240 -4.07 -25.78 27.54
CA PRO A 240 -5.10 -25.64 26.49
C PRO A 240 -4.70 -24.65 25.40
N SER A 241 -5.28 -24.80 24.20
CA SER A 241 -5.04 -23.87 23.10
C SER A 241 -5.37 -22.44 23.51
N VAL A 242 -4.42 -21.53 23.29
CA VAL A 242 -4.52 -20.14 23.73
C VAL A 242 -5.43 -19.38 22.76
N GLU A 243 -6.42 -18.68 23.30
CA GLU A 243 -7.34 -17.85 22.49
C GLU A 243 -6.61 -16.75 21.70
N LYS A 244 -5.62 -16.11 22.31
CA LYS A 244 -4.80 -15.07 21.71
C LYS A 244 -3.34 -15.51 21.64
N VAL A 245 -2.67 -15.26 20.53
CA VAL A 245 -1.22 -15.52 20.36
C VAL A 245 -0.41 -14.43 21.05
N THR A 246 -0.31 -14.52 22.38
CA THR A 246 0.30 -13.47 23.23
C THR A 246 1.81 -13.34 23.05
N ASP A 247 2.50 -14.42 22.68
CA ASP A 247 3.95 -14.44 22.48
C ASP A 247 4.39 -13.64 21.24
N PHE A 248 3.50 -13.44 20.26
CA PHE A 248 3.79 -12.71 19.04
C PHE A 248 4.25 -11.28 19.30
N SER A 249 3.56 -10.52 20.14
CA SER A 249 3.91 -9.13 20.43
C SER A 249 5.30 -9.00 21.10
N LYS A 250 5.70 -9.98 21.91
CA LYS A 250 7.04 -10.04 22.49
C LYS A 250 8.09 -10.34 21.43
N ARG A 251 7.88 -11.41 20.63
CA ARG A 251 8.80 -11.80 19.55
C ARG A 251 8.96 -10.67 18.53
N PHE A 252 7.89 -9.97 18.20
CA PHE A 252 7.97 -8.81 17.31
C PHE A 252 8.87 -7.73 17.90
N ARG A 253 8.67 -7.31 19.16
CA ARG A 253 9.50 -6.27 19.80
C ARG A 253 10.98 -6.65 19.90
N GLU A 254 11.30 -7.91 20.02
CA GLU A 254 12.68 -8.43 20.11
C GLU A 254 13.30 -8.71 18.73
N SER A 255 12.55 -8.55 17.65
CA SER A 255 12.97 -8.89 16.29
C SER A 255 13.78 -7.79 15.60
N ALA A 256 14.57 -8.19 14.61
CA ALA A 256 15.22 -7.28 13.68
C ALA A 256 14.24 -6.42 12.89
N LEU A 257 13.02 -6.92 12.65
CA LEU A 257 11.94 -6.19 12.00
C LEU A 257 11.54 -4.95 12.82
N HIS A 258 11.31 -5.13 14.12
CA HIS A 258 10.98 -4.01 15.01
C HIS A 258 12.14 -3.00 15.07
N GLU A 259 13.40 -3.47 15.18
CA GLU A 259 14.57 -2.58 15.19
C GLU A 259 14.67 -1.76 13.89
N GLU A 260 14.42 -2.39 12.74
CA GLU A 260 14.42 -1.71 11.45
C GLU A 260 13.35 -0.62 11.39
N LEU A 261 12.11 -0.94 11.77
CA LEU A 261 11.01 0.04 11.78
C LEU A 261 11.24 1.15 12.81
N TYR A 262 11.84 0.82 13.96
CA TYR A 262 12.22 1.80 14.98
C TYR A 262 13.21 2.83 14.46
N LYS A 263 14.21 2.41 13.69
CA LYS A 263 15.19 3.31 13.08
C LYS A 263 14.58 4.25 12.04
N ALA A 264 13.45 3.88 11.44
CA ALA A 264 12.75 4.66 10.43
C ALA A 264 11.52 5.42 10.96
N ARG A 265 11.21 5.34 12.26
CA ARG A 265 9.93 5.78 12.85
C ARG A 265 9.59 7.25 12.68
N ASN A 266 10.61 8.11 12.54
CA ASN A 266 10.42 9.55 12.39
C ASN A 266 10.35 10.01 10.93
N PHE A 267 10.61 9.13 9.98
CA PHE A 267 10.74 9.51 8.57
C PHE A 267 9.47 10.18 8.03
N SER A 268 8.34 9.49 8.03
CA SER A 268 7.08 10.05 7.52
C SER A 268 6.62 11.27 8.32
N ALA A 269 6.60 11.17 9.65
CA ALA A 269 6.19 12.28 10.52
C ALA A 269 7.09 13.52 10.38
N GLY A 270 8.38 13.32 10.12
CA GLY A 270 9.34 14.41 9.88
C GLY A 270 9.00 15.18 8.60
N PHE A 271 8.70 14.49 7.51
CA PHE A 271 8.30 15.12 6.25
C PHE A 271 6.94 15.81 6.33
N HIS A 272 5.97 15.21 7.00
CA HIS A 272 4.64 15.81 7.17
C HIS A 272 4.70 17.08 8.01
N LYS A 273 5.47 17.10 9.10
CA LYS A 273 5.56 18.25 10.01
C LYS A 273 6.44 19.39 9.48
N PHE A 274 7.54 19.07 8.84
CA PHE A 274 8.58 20.05 8.49
C PHE A 274 8.71 20.28 6.99
N GLY A 275 7.92 19.59 6.17
CA GLY A 275 7.98 19.64 4.73
C GLY A 275 9.27 19.03 4.15
N PHE A 276 9.43 19.16 2.83
CA PHE A 276 10.49 18.44 2.11
C PHE A 276 11.92 18.81 2.59
N TRP A 277 12.26 20.09 2.70
CA TRP A 277 13.64 20.51 2.97
C TRP A 277 14.09 20.24 4.41
N LEU A 278 13.30 20.67 5.38
CA LEU A 278 13.63 20.46 6.79
C LEU A 278 13.46 19.01 7.20
N GLY A 279 12.45 18.31 6.64
CA GLY A 279 12.28 16.88 6.83
C GLY A 279 13.45 16.07 6.29
N SER A 280 13.98 16.45 5.11
CA SER A 280 15.19 15.83 4.56
C SER A 280 16.42 16.05 5.43
N ALA A 281 16.61 17.28 5.93
CA ALA A 281 17.72 17.59 6.84
C ALA A 281 17.63 16.80 8.14
N LEU A 282 16.43 16.71 8.73
CA LEU A 282 16.17 15.92 9.94
C LEU A 282 16.44 14.44 9.68
N SER A 283 15.94 13.91 8.57
CA SER A 283 16.16 12.51 8.19
C SER A 283 17.65 12.20 7.99
N PHE A 284 18.38 13.12 7.37
CA PHE A 284 19.83 12.98 7.20
C PHE A 284 20.55 12.93 8.56
N ILE A 285 20.24 13.84 9.46
CA ILE A 285 20.81 13.89 10.81
C ILE A 285 20.47 12.59 11.57
N GLU A 286 19.20 12.20 11.55
CA GLU A 286 18.73 10.99 12.25
C GLU A 286 19.45 9.74 11.75
N GLN A 287 19.56 9.55 10.43
CA GLN A 287 20.13 8.33 9.87
C GLN A 287 21.66 8.31 9.91
N ASN A 288 22.34 9.44 9.72
CA ASN A 288 23.79 9.47 9.58
C ASN A 288 24.54 9.86 10.87
N ILE A 289 23.90 10.62 11.77
CA ILE A 289 24.52 11.04 13.05
C ILE A 289 24.02 10.14 14.19
N PHE A 290 22.72 9.88 14.25
CA PHE A 290 22.11 9.08 15.31
C PHE A 290 21.87 7.62 14.91
N PHE A 291 22.20 7.21 13.69
CA PHE A 291 22.02 5.85 13.17
C PHE A 291 20.59 5.30 13.38
N GLY A 292 19.59 6.15 13.19
CA GLY A 292 18.17 5.85 13.39
C GLY A 292 17.73 5.81 14.87
N ARG A 293 18.60 6.15 15.82
CA ARG A 293 18.33 6.15 17.26
C ARG A 293 18.20 7.56 17.84
N PHE A 294 17.55 8.44 17.09
CA PHE A 294 17.27 9.79 17.56
C PHE A 294 16.46 9.73 18.88
N PRO A 295 16.76 10.58 19.88
CA PRO A 295 16.18 10.43 21.22
C PRO A 295 14.69 10.80 21.29
N ILE A 296 14.17 11.47 20.25
CA ILE A 296 12.77 11.92 20.20
C ILE A 296 12.00 11.10 19.16
N THR A 297 10.79 10.68 19.49
CA THR A 297 9.84 10.12 18.55
C THR A 297 8.85 11.21 18.11
N LEU A 298 8.73 11.41 16.81
CA LEU A 298 7.75 12.31 16.23
C LEU A 298 6.45 11.56 15.98
N HIS A 299 5.36 12.12 16.48
CA HIS A 299 4.03 11.58 16.25
C HIS A 299 3.28 12.44 15.23
N ASP A 300 2.54 11.82 14.33
CA ASP A 300 1.63 12.50 13.42
C ASP A 300 0.21 12.00 13.69
N LYS A 301 -0.62 12.88 14.23
CA LYS A 301 -2.01 12.59 14.58
C LYS A 301 -3.00 13.02 13.50
N SER A 302 -2.49 13.53 12.37
CA SER A 302 -3.33 13.90 11.22
C SER A 302 -3.77 12.66 10.44
N GLU A 303 -4.98 12.67 9.93
CA GLU A 303 -5.49 11.64 9.03
C GLU A 303 -5.42 12.14 7.60
N ASP A 304 -4.97 11.30 6.66
CA ASP A 304 -4.75 11.70 5.26
C ASP A 304 -6.02 12.29 4.63
N HIS A 305 -7.17 11.66 4.84
CA HIS A 305 -8.43 12.09 4.24
C HIS A 305 -8.97 13.43 4.80
N CYS A 306 -8.47 13.87 5.97
CA CYS A 306 -8.81 15.14 6.57
C CYS A 306 -7.95 16.31 6.07
N GLN A 307 -6.93 16.04 5.23
CA GLN A 307 -6.01 17.07 4.75
C GLN A 307 -6.54 17.84 3.52
N LEU A 308 -7.47 17.27 2.77
CA LEU A 308 -8.03 17.90 1.58
C LEU A 308 -8.75 19.20 1.92
N LYS A 309 -8.40 20.25 1.21
CA LYS A 309 -9.08 21.54 1.25
C LYS A 309 -10.25 21.58 0.25
N PRO A 310 -11.24 22.45 0.46
CA PRO A 310 -12.26 22.71 -0.56
C PRO A 310 -11.63 23.11 -1.90
N ALA A 311 -12.12 22.57 -3.01
CA ALA A 311 -11.56 22.84 -4.33
C ALA A 311 -11.53 24.35 -4.69
N ALA A 312 -12.53 25.10 -4.21
CA ALA A 312 -12.60 26.56 -4.40
C ALA A 312 -11.47 27.36 -3.72
N GLU A 313 -10.80 26.77 -2.73
CA GLU A 313 -9.67 27.37 -2.00
C GLU A 313 -8.30 26.99 -2.59
N CYS A 314 -8.30 26.12 -3.61
CA CYS A 314 -7.09 25.61 -4.21
C CYS A 314 -6.93 26.08 -5.65
N SER A 315 -5.68 26.34 -6.05
CA SER A 315 -5.39 26.65 -7.45
C SER A 315 -5.53 25.39 -8.31
N PRO A 316 -6.25 25.44 -9.44
CA PRO A 316 -6.28 24.36 -10.42
C PRO A 316 -4.87 24.02 -10.91
N ILE A 317 -4.65 22.76 -11.24
CA ILE A 317 -3.40 22.28 -11.83
C ILE A 317 -3.70 21.88 -13.27
N GLU A 318 -3.03 22.54 -14.21
CA GLU A 318 -3.13 22.18 -15.62
C GLU A 318 -2.04 21.15 -15.95
N TYR A 319 -2.48 19.99 -16.42
CA TYR A 319 -1.59 18.94 -16.89
C TYR A 319 -1.47 19.00 -18.42
N GLN A 320 -0.25 18.79 -18.91
CA GLN A 320 0.00 18.69 -20.34
C GLN A 320 -0.68 17.44 -20.92
N LYS A 321 -1.18 17.56 -22.14
CA LYS A 321 -1.69 16.37 -22.85
C LYS A 321 -0.56 15.39 -23.09
N PRO A 322 -0.83 14.07 -22.95
CA PRO A 322 0.14 13.04 -23.28
C PRO A 322 0.66 13.16 -24.72
N ASP A 323 1.96 12.94 -24.92
CA ASP A 323 2.60 13.00 -26.24
C ASP A 323 2.52 11.67 -27.02
N GLY A 324 2.16 10.57 -26.35
CA GLY A 324 2.10 9.22 -26.93
C GLY A 324 3.46 8.53 -27.08
N GLU A 325 4.56 9.19 -26.65
CA GLU A 325 5.92 8.65 -26.72
C GLU A 325 6.48 8.40 -25.32
N ILE A 326 6.46 9.41 -24.45
CA ILE A 326 6.94 9.37 -23.06
C ILE A 326 5.77 9.32 -22.09
N SER A 327 4.69 10.06 -22.39
CA SER A 327 3.48 10.13 -21.58
C SER A 327 2.26 9.61 -22.34
N PHE A 328 1.35 9.00 -21.59
CA PHE A 328 0.20 8.28 -22.16
C PHE A 328 -1.08 8.62 -21.37
N ASP A 329 -2.22 8.40 -22.02
CA ASP A 329 -3.51 8.54 -21.41
C ASP A 329 -3.86 7.38 -20.44
N LYS A 330 -4.93 7.57 -19.66
CA LYS A 330 -5.35 6.58 -18.64
C LYS A 330 -5.84 5.28 -19.28
N LEU A 331 -6.55 5.33 -20.41
CA LEU A 331 -7.12 4.14 -21.03
C LEU A 331 -6.04 3.21 -21.56
N SER A 332 -5.06 3.75 -22.29
CA SER A 332 -3.91 2.97 -22.77
C SER A 332 -3.06 2.41 -21.62
N SER A 333 -3.01 3.11 -20.50
CA SER A 333 -2.30 2.63 -19.29
C SER A 333 -3.06 1.48 -18.61
N VAL A 334 -4.38 1.60 -18.46
CA VAL A 334 -5.23 0.53 -17.92
C VAL A 334 -5.16 -0.73 -18.79
N PHE A 335 -5.14 -0.59 -20.10
CA PHE A 335 -4.94 -1.73 -21.02
C PHE A 335 -3.67 -2.52 -20.70
N LEU A 336 -2.56 -1.83 -20.46
CA LEU A 336 -1.26 -2.45 -20.11
C LEU A 336 -1.18 -2.97 -18.68
N SER A 337 -2.19 -2.74 -17.84
CA SER A 337 -2.24 -3.32 -16.50
C SER A 337 -2.63 -4.80 -16.49
N ASN A 338 -3.08 -5.33 -17.63
CA ASN A 338 -3.67 -6.67 -17.76
C ASN A 338 -4.85 -6.91 -16.79
N THR A 339 -5.49 -5.85 -16.34
CA THR A 339 -6.71 -5.95 -15.53
C THR A 339 -7.86 -6.43 -16.42
N ASN A 340 -8.41 -7.58 -16.10
CA ASN A 340 -9.52 -8.15 -16.84
C ASN A 340 -10.70 -8.42 -15.90
N HIS A 341 -11.83 -7.77 -16.18
CA HIS A 341 -13.08 -7.92 -15.46
C HIS A 341 -14.18 -8.41 -16.40
N ALA A 342 -15.13 -9.19 -15.88
CA ALA A 342 -16.36 -9.45 -16.60
C ALA A 342 -17.19 -8.16 -16.62
N GLU A 343 -17.74 -7.79 -17.78
CA GLU A 343 -18.62 -6.60 -17.89
C GLU A 343 -19.83 -6.73 -16.96
N ASP A 344 -20.37 -7.92 -16.88
CA ASP A 344 -21.53 -8.27 -16.07
C ASP A 344 -21.07 -8.95 -14.76
N GLN A 345 -20.55 -8.14 -13.82
CA GLN A 345 -20.21 -8.51 -12.45
C GLN A 345 -20.55 -7.37 -11.49
N PRO A 346 -20.76 -7.64 -10.18
CA PRO A 346 -21.01 -6.59 -9.20
C PRO A 346 -19.87 -5.57 -9.17
N CYS A 347 -20.20 -4.29 -9.06
CA CYS A 347 -19.21 -3.23 -8.87
C CYS A 347 -18.57 -3.36 -7.50
N HIS A 348 -17.23 -3.33 -7.45
CA HIS A 348 -16.47 -3.36 -6.21
C HIS A 348 -16.41 -2.00 -5.49
N LEU A 349 -16.70 -0.90 -6.21
CA LEU A 349 -16.84 0.44 -5.65
C LEU A 349 -18.31 0.86 -5.69
N LEU A 350 -18.83 1.20 -4.53
CA LEU A 350 -20.21 1.69 -4.38
C LEU A 350 -20.18 3.13 -3.92
N LEU A 351 -20.97 3.98 -4.54
CA LEU A 351 -21.19 5.34 -4.10
C LEU A 351 -22.16 5.33 -2.91
N LYS A 352 -21.76 5.95 -1.80
CA LYS A 352 -22.67 6.16 -0.66
C LYS A 352 -23.75 7.18 -0.99
N ASP A 353 -23.41 8.18 -1.80
CA ASP A 353 -24.26 9.25 -2.26
C ASP A 353 -23.94 9.56 -3.71
N SER A 354 -24.88 9.30 -4.60
CA SER A 354 -24.74 9.50 -6.04
C SER A 354 -24.69 10.97 -6.45
N SER A 355 -25.01 11.90 -5.56
CA SER A 355 -24.97 13.34 -5.84
C SER A 355 -23.57 13.96 -5.62
N VAL A 356 -22.67 13.25 -4.95
CA VAL A 356 -21.33 13.79 -4.59
C VAL A 356 -20.32 13.86 -5.74
N PRO A 357 -20.29 12.95 -6.73
CA PRO A 357 -19.15 12.82 -7.63
C PRO A 357 -19.19 13.69 -8.88
N ILE A 358 -19.86 14.79 -8.93
CA ILE A 358 -19.89 15.63 -10.16
C ILE A 358 -19.48 17.05 -9.84
#